data_ce7e335044006c958a2e43745f8b744c
#
_entry.id   ce7e335044006c958a2e43745f8b744c
#
_cell.length_a   1.000
_cell.length_b   1.000
_cell.length_c   1.000
_cell.angle_alpha   90.00
_cell.angle_beta   90.00
_cell.angle_gamma   90.00
#
_symmetry.space_group_name_H-M   'P 1'
#
loop_
_entity.id
_entity.type
_entity.pdbx_description
1 polymer ?
#
loop_
_entity_poly.entity_id
_entity_poly.type
_entity_poly.pdbx_seq_one_letter_code
_entity_poly.pdbx_strand_id
1 'polypeptide(L)'
;MNFRKLFISVVTVLSTLTSLSAQENGSQKDSLVRLLSAQSMELIEKDGVDYRKVTGPARFLHNDTYLICDTALWNMSSNEIYAISNVKILQDQTVLTGDRLTYYIDRDLAEFRGTLVQLEDKDRNVLRTEHLDYNTKDSVAVFFNGG
;
A
#
# COMPACT_ATOMS: atom_id res chain seq x y z
N MET A 1 79.55 17.70 -9.73
CA MET A 1 78.54 16.76 -10.19
C MET A 1 77.30 16.92 -9.38
N ASN A 2 76.31 17.53 -9.95
CA ASN A 2 75.06 17.81 -9.24
C ASN A 2 74.08 16.66 -9.47
N PHE A 3 73.98 15.86 -8.48
CA PHE A 3 72.91 14.89 -8.45
C PHE A 3 71.61 15.59 -8.18
N ARG A 4 70.85 15.83 -9.21
CA ARG A 4 69.48 16.21 -9.03
C ARG A 4 68.75 15.03 -8.43
N LYS A 5 68.45 15.13 -7.17
CA LYS A 5 67.50 14.23 -6.57
C LYS A 5 66.19 14.48 -7.20
N LEU A 6 65.81 13.61 -8.09
CA LEU A 6 64.43 13.59 -8.57
C LEU A 6 63.57 13.22 -7.39
N PHE A 7 62.92 14.20 -6.80
CA PHE A 7 61.82 13.94 -5.93
C PHE A 7 60.65 13.53 -6.80
N ILE A 8 60.49 12.26 -6.99
CA ILE A 8 59.23 11.74 -7.47
C ILE A 8 58.28 11.93 -6.32
N SER A 9 57.59 13.03 -6.39
CA SER A 9 56.42 13.22 -5.57
C SER A 9 55.41 12.18 -6.02
N VAL A 10 55.39 11.08 -5.33
CA VAL A 10 54.28 10.12 -5.44
C VAL A 10 53.11 10.81 -4.81
N VAL A 11 52.35 11.51 -5.61
CA VAL A 11 51.02 11.92 -5.22
C VAL A 11 50.24 10.63 -5.15
N THR A 12 50.21 10.03 -4.00
CA THR A 12 49.20 9.05 -3.66
C THR A 12 47.89 9.81 -3.66
N VAL A 13 47.22 9.75 -4.77
CA VAL A 13 45.80 10.09 -4.83
C VAL A 13 45.11 9.03 -4.00
N LEU A 14 44.91 9.38 -2.75
CA LEU A 14 44.04 8.63 -1.88
C LEU A 14 42.64 8.84 -2.45
N SER A 15 42.23 7.99 -3.37
CA SER A 15 40.85 7.90 -3.77
C SER A 15 40.11 7.41 -2.55
N THR A 16 39.60 8.33 -1.78
CA THR A 16 38.57 8.03 -0.79
C THR A 16 37.38 7.57 -1.59
N LEU A 17 37.27 6.25 -1.75
CA LEU A 17 36.00 5.61 -2.07
C LEU A 17 35.06 5.96 -0.91
N THR A 18 34.37 7.09 -1.04
CA THR A 18 33.19 7.30 -0.26
C THR A 18 32.21 6.24 -0.76
N SER A 19 32.20 5.13 -0.07
CA SER A 19 31.07 4.22 -0.17
C SER A 19 29.86 5.02 0.25
N LEU A 20 29.07 5.46 -0.73
CA LEU A 20 27.71 5.87 -0.47
C LEU A 20 27.02 4.59 0.01
N SER A 21 27.04 4.38 1.31
CA SER A 21 26.11 3.47 1.92
C SER A 21 24.75 4.12 1.72
N ALA A 22 24.00 3.62 0.75
CA ALA A 22 22.59 3.89 0.68
C ALA A 22 22.01 3.45 2.02
N GLN A 23 21.76 4.41 2.88
CA GLN A 23 20.97 4.15 4.05
C GLN A 23 19.58 3.80 3.56
N GLU A 24 19.29 2.52 3.51
CA GLU A 24 17.93 2.08 3.43
C GLU A 24 17.24 2.61 4.69
N ASN A 25 16.55 3.72 4.52
CA ASN A 25 15.65 4.20 5.55
C ASN A 25 14.55 3.15 5.70
N GLY A 26 14.71 2.24 6.65
CA GLY A 26 13.74 1.21 6.96
C GLY A 26 12.37 1.74 7.41
N SER A 27 12.21 3.06 7.50
CA SER A 27 10.96 3.72 7.87
C SER A 27 10.01 3.98 6.70
N GLN A 28 10.46 3.85 5.45
CA GLN A 28 9.61 4.06 4.27
C GLN A 28 9.00 2.77 3.70
N LYS A 29 9.25 1.65 4.34
CA LYS A 29 8.82 0.35 3.87
C LYS A 29 7.31 0.15 3.92
N ASP A 30 6.62 0.97 4.69
CA ASP A 30 5.24 0.71 5.11
C ASP A 30 4.18 1.46 4.32
N SER A 31 4.54 2.35 3.40
CA SER A 31 3.57 3.18 2.67
C SER A 31 3.32 2.77 1.23
N LEU A 32 4.01 1.74 0.73
CA LEU A 32 3.89 1.35 -0.66
C LEU A 32 2.82 0.28 -0.85
N VAL A 33 1.82 0.62 -1.66
CA VAL A 33 0.88 -0.34 -2.19
C VAL A 33 1.40 -0.87 -3.52
N ARG A 34 1.31 -2.17 -3.71
CA ARG A 34 1.66 -2.83 -4.96
C ARG A 34 0.44 -3.45 -5.61
N LEU A 35 0.23 -3.16 -6.87
CA LEU A 35 -0.74 -3.88 -7.68
C LEU A 35 -0.10 -5.21 -8.10
N LEU A 36 -0.66 -6.32 -7.62
CA LEU A 36 -0.14 -7.66 -7.90
C LEU A 36 -0.72 -8.24 -9.19
N SER A 37 -2.00 -8.00 -9.43
CA SER A 37 -2.69 -8.49 -10.62
C SER A 37 -3.91 -7.66 -10.94
N ALA A 38 -4.22 -7.57 -12.22
CA ALA A 38 -5.42 -6.94 -12.75
C ALA A 38 -5.65 -7.41 -14.17
N GLN A 39 -6.87 -7.28 -14.65
CA GLN A 39 -7.18 -7.54 -16.04
C GLN A 39 -6.80 -6.36 -16.94
N SER A 40 -7.04 -5.14 -16.46
CA SER A 40 -6.64 -3.92 -17.16
C SER A 40 -6.37 -2.78 -16.19
N MET A 41 -5.60 -1.81 -16.66
CA MET A 41 -5.37 -0.55 -15.98
C MET A 41 -5.36 0.58 -16.99
N GLU A 42 -6.08 1.65 -16.69
CA GLU A 42 -6.12 2.86 -17.52
C GLU A 42 -5.96 4.10 -16.65
N LEU A 43 -5.36 5.12 -17.26
CA LEU A 43 -5.30 6.45 -16.65
C LEU A 43 -6.55 7.21 -17.04
N ILE A 44 -7.28 7.70 -16.06
CA ILE A 44 -8.49 8.50 -16.29
C ILE A 44 -8.42 9.80 -15.49
N GLU A 45 -9.05 10.84 -16.01
CA GLU A 45 -9.25 12.09 -15.30
C GLU A 45 -10.72 12.20 -14.91
N LYS A 46 -10.98 12.55 -13.66
CA LYS A 46 -12.32 12.79 -13.15
C LYS A 46 -12.29 13.99 -12.21
N ASP A 47 -13.09 15.01 -12.53
CA ASP A 47 -13.18 16.23 -11.74
C ASP A 47 -11.80 16.89 -11.48
N GLY A 48 -10.93 16.89 -12.48
CA GLY A 48 -9.59 17.46 -12.40
C GLY A 48 -8.57 16.60 -11.64
N VAL A 49 -8.93 15.38 -11.27
CA VAL A 49 -8.06 14.46 -10.54
C VAL A 49 -7.72 13.26 -11.40
N ASP A 50 -6.43 12.92 -11.43
CA ASP A 50 -5.94 11.75 -12.16
C ASP A 50 -6.04 10.50 -11.30
N TYR A 51 -6.70 9.49 -11.86
CA TYR A 51 -6.84 8.17 -11.25
C TYR A 51 -6.24 7.09 -12.14
N ARG A 52 -5.77 6.04 -11.51
CA ARG A 52 -5.59 4.75 -12.17
C ARG A 52 -6.85 3.94 -11.93
N LYS A 53 -7.57 3.67 -13.01
CA LYS A 53 -8.71 2.76 -12.98
C LYS A 53 -8.21 1.36 -13.25
N VAL A 54 -8.38 0.48 -12.26
CA VAL A 54 -7.96 -0.91 -12.34
C VAL A 54 -9.19 -1.78 -12.39
N THR A 55 -9.28 -2.64 -13.40
CA THR A 55 -10.37 -3.59 -13.53
C THR A 55 -9.85 -5.01 -13.37
N GLY A 56 -10.69 -5.85 -12.82
CA GLY A 56 -10.16 -7.06 -12.32
C GLY A 56 -10.85 -8.35 -12.59
N PRO A 57 -10.61 -9.23 -11.68
CA PRO A 57 -10.29 -9.00 -10.26
C PRO A 57 -8.92 -8.34 -10.06
N ALA A 58 -8.93 -7.18 -9.44
CA ALA A 58 -7.74 -6.44 -9.06
C ALA A 58 -7.26 -6.89 -7.68
N ARG A 59 -5.95 -7.05 -7.54
CA ARG A 59 -5.35 -7.48 -6.29
C ARG A 59 -4.19 -6.58 -5.91
N PHE A 60 -4.30 -5.96 -4.74
CA PHE A 60 -3.29 -5.08 -4.18
C PHE A 60 -2.70 -5.69 -2.91
N LEU A 61 -1.46 -5.37 -2.65
CA LEU A 61 -0.78 -5.70 -1.39
C LEU A 61 -0.25 -4.43 -0.73
N HIS A 62 -0.64 -4.23 0.51
CA HIS A 62 -0.12 -3.19 1.38
C HIS A 62 0.31 -3.80 2.70
N ASN A 63 1.62 -3.83 2.96
CA ASN A 63 2.21 -4.56 4.10
C ASN A 63 1.78 -6.05 4.07
N ASP A 64 1.05 -6.49 5.07
CA ASP A 64 0.52 -7.85 5.19
C ASP A 64 -0.94 -7.97 4.74
N THR A 65 -1.50 -6.89 4.18
CA THR A 65 -2.92 -6.78 3.85
C THR A 65 -3.14 -6.88 2.35
N TYR A 66 -4.00 -7.79 1.93
CA TYR A 66 -4.46 -7.90 0.55
C TYR A 66 -5.81 -7.21 0.40
N LEU A 67 -5.92 -6.38 -0.64
CA LEU A 67 -7.17 -5.80 -1.10
C LEU A 67 -7.52 -6.42 -2.45
N ILE A 68 -8.69 -7.00 -2.56
CA ILE A 68 -9.20 -7.62 -3.78
C ILE A 68 -10.55 -7.01 -4.12
N CYS A 69 -10.78 -6.67 -5.38
CA CYS A 69 -12.05 -6.11 -5.85
C CYS A 69 -12.22 -6.26 -7.34
N ASP A 70 -13.42 -6.04 -7.84
CA ASP A 70 -13.68 -6.06 -9.28
C ASP A 70 -13.17 -4.82 -9.98
N THR A 71 -13.34 -3.66 -9.36
CA THR A 71 -12.89 -2.37 -9.90
C THR A 71 -12.31 -1.52 -8.79
N ALA A 72 -11.22 -0.83 -9.09
CA ALA A 72 -10.62 0.14 -8.19
C ALA A 72 -10.30 1.45 -8.90
N LEU A 73 -10.52 2.56 -8.24
CA LEU A 73 -10.02 3.87 -8.61
C LEU A 73 -8.91 4.25 -7.63
N TRP A 74 -7.70 4.31 -8.12
CA TRP A 74 -6.53 4.61 -7.32
C TRP A 74 -6.10 6.05 -7.55
N ASN A 75 -6.32 6.90 -6.54
CA ASN A 75 -5.82 8.25 -6.51
C ASN A 75 -4.41 8.24 -5.95
N MET A 76 -3.42 8.45 -6.80
CA MET A 76 -2.02 8.40 -6.39
C MET A 76 -1.59 9.67 -5.65
N SER A 77 -2.25 10.80 -5.90
CA SER A 77 -1.93 12.05 -5.21
C SER A 77 -2.37 12.05 -3.75
N SER A 78 -3.55 11.52 -3.47
CA SER A 78 -4.07 11.42 -2.10
C SER A 78 -3.74 10.09 -1.43
N ASN A 79 -3.18 9.15 -2.18
CA ASN A 79 -2.85 7.80 -1.71
C ASN A 79 -4.07 7.06 -1.16
N GLU A 80 -5.16 7.09 -1.94
CA GLU A 80 -6.43 6.45 -1.62
C GLU A 80 -6.86 5.51 -2.74
N ILE A 81 -7.43 4.36 -2.36
CA ILE A 81 -8.02 3.41 -3.29
C ILE A 81 -9.51 3.30 -2.97
N TYR A 82 -10.34 3.59 -3.98
CA TYR A 82 -11.77 3.34 -3.93
C TYR A 82 -12.09 2.05 -4.66
N ALA A 83 -12.51 1.04 -3.90
CA ALA A 83 -12.79 -0.30 -4.40
C ALA A 83 -14.31 -0.55 -4.49
N ILE A 84 -14.73 -1.15 -5.57
CA ILE A 84 -16.13 -1.37 -5.90
C ILE A 84 -16.35 -2.82 -6.34
N SER A 85 -17.38 -3.43 -5.82
CA SER A 85 -17.88 -4.78 -6.12
C SER A 85 -16.93 -5.89 -5.69
N ASN A 86 -17.49 -6.84 -4.98
CA ASN A 86 -16.77 -8.01 -4.46
C ASN A 86 -15.48 -7.63 -3.76
N VAL A 87 -15.59 -6.61 -2.90
CA VAL A 87 -14.45 -6.11 -2.17
C VAL A 87 -14.10 -7.02 -1.02
N LYS A 88 -12.81 -7.34 -0.91
CA LYS A 88 -12.30 -8.22 0.13
C LYS A 88 -11.00 -7.68 0.68
N ILE A 89 -10.87 -7.63 2.00
CA ILE A 89 -9.63 -7.45 2.71
C ILE A 89 -9.24 -8.77 3.36
N LEU A 90 -8.01 -9.19 3.13
CA LEU A 90 -7.41 -10.36 3.78
C LEU A 90 -6.20 -9.90 4.57
N GLN A 91 -6.23 -10.16 5.85
CA GLN A 91 -5.10 -9.93 6.74
C GLN A 91 -4.98 -11.10 7.70
N ASP A 92 -3.87 -11.83 7.64
CA ASP A 92 -3.71 -13.09 8.36
C ASP A 92 -4.90 -14.02 8.10
N GLN A 93 -5.67 -14.33 9.12
CA GLN A 93 -6.87 -15.17 9.01
C GLN A 93 -8.17 -14.36 9.10
N THR A 94 -8.07 -13.05 9.11
CA THR A 94 -9.23 -12.15 9.11
C THR A 94 -9.64 -11.85 7.67
N VAL A 95 -10.92 -12.00 7.40
CA VAL A 95 -11.54 -11.76 6.10
C VAL A 95 -12.66 -10.74 6.27
N LEU A 96 -12.53 -9.61 5.55
CA LEU A 96 -13.59 -8.62 5.47
C LEU A 96 -14.12 -8.59 4.04
N THR A 97 -15.42 -8.57 3.89
CA THR A 97 -16.09 -8.50 2.58
C THR A 97 -17.15 -7.42 2.58
N GLY A 98 -17.36 -6.81 1.43
CA GLY A 98 -18.39 -5.79 1.24
C GLY A 98 -18.49 -5.35 -0.21
N ASP A 99 -19.38 -4.40 -0.47
CA ASP A 99 -19.64 -3.89 -1.81
C ASP A 99 -18.71 -2.75 -2.19
N ARG A 100 -18.36 -1.91 -1.23
CA ARG A 100 -17.57 -0.71 -1.44
C ARG A 100 -16.61 -0.50 -0.29
N LEU A 101 -15.44 0.00 -0.62
CA LEU A 101 -14.39 0.29 0.33
C LEU A 101 -13.61 1.52 -0.11
N THR A 102 -13.34 2.43 0.83
CA THR A 102 -12.29 3.43 0.67
C THR A 102 -11.11 3.04 1.53
N TYR A 103 -9.97 2.83 0.90
CA TYR A 103 -8.74 2.46 1.59
C TYR A 103 -7.80 3.65 1.63
N TYR A 104 -7.59 4.18 2.82
CA TYR A 104 -6.67 5.30 3.09
C TYR A 104 -5.31 4.72 3.43
N ILE A 105 -4.44 4.64 2.45
CA ILE A 105 -3.16 3.94 2.56
C ILE A 105 -2.29 4.52 3.67
N ASP A 106 -2.16 5.85 3.72
CA ASP A 106 -1.30 6.52 4.70
C ASP A 106 -1.82 6.43 6.14
N ARG A 107 -3.08 6.08 6.31
CA ARG A 107 -3.74 5.97 7.61
C ARG A 107 -3.96 4.53 8.04
N ASP A 108 -3.55 3.57 7.23
CA ASP A 108 -3.82 2.14 7.47
C ASP A 108 -5.31 1.85 7.75
N LEU A 109 -6.19 2.58 7.07
CA LEU A 109 -7.62 2.59 7.35
C LEU A 109 -8.42 2.11 6.15
N ALA A 110 -9.25 1.09 6.36
CA ALA A 110 -10.22 0.58 5.41
C ALA A 110 -11.64 0.90 5.89
N GLU A 111 -12.34 1.74 5.15
CA GLU A 111 -13.74 2.10 5.44
C GLU A 111 -14.68 1.32 4.53
N PHE A 112 -15.33 0.31 5.08
CA PHE A 112 -16.38 -0.46 4.38
C PHE A 112 -17.73 0.21 4.52
N ARG A 113 -18.45 0.28 3.40
CA ARG A 113 -19.82 0.81 3.33
C ARG A 113 -20.64 -0.05 2.37
N GLY A 114 -21.90 -0.26 2.69
CA GLY A 114 -22.77 -1.02 1.81
C GLY A 114 -23.93 -1.65 2.54
N THR A 115 -24.67 -2.50 1.83
CA THR A 115 -25.83 -3.19 2.39
C THR A 115 -25.44 -4.33 3.32
N LEU A 116 -24.28 -4.92 3.06
CA LEU A 116 -23.76 -6.00 3.89
C LEU A 116 -22.23 -5.94 3.90
N VAL A 117 -21.71 -5.67 5.07
CA VAL A 117 -20.28 -5.79 5.37
C VAL A 117 -20.12 -6.93 6.37
N GLN A 118 -19.21 -7.85 6.07
CA GLN A 118 -18.97 -9.02 6.90
C GLN A 118 -17.52 -9.11 7.28
N LEU A 119 -17.26 -9.35 8.55
CA LEU A 119 -15.96 -9.70 9.09
C LEU A 119 -16.01 -11.14 9.62
N GLU A 120 -15.04 -11.93 9.21
CA GLU A 120 -14.81 -13.27 9.76
C GLU A 120 -13.40 -13.32 10.34
N ASP A 121 -13.27 -13.68 11.60
CA ASP A 121 -11.99 -13.81 12.27
C ASP A 121 -11.40 -15.23 12.15
N LYS A 122 -10.21 -15.43 12.70
CA LYS A 122 -9.51 -16.71 12.70
C LYS A 122 -10.27 -17.84 13.41
N ASP A 123 -11.15 -17.49 14.34
CA ASP A 123 -11.94 -18.45 15.12
C ASP A 123 -13.33 -18.68 14.51
N ARG A 124 -13.52 -18.17 13.29
CA ARG A 124 -14.77 -18.24 12.53
C ARG A 124 -15.95 -17.50 13.14
N ASN A 125 -15.68 -16.54 14.02
CA ASN A 125 -16.69 -15.59 14.44
C ASN A 125 -17.04 -14.66 13.29
N VAL A 126 -18.32 -14.45 13.07
CA VAL A 126 -18.82 -13.64 11.97
C VAL A 126 -19.60 -12.45 12.51
N LEU A 127 -19.18 -11.25 12.10
CA LEU A 127 -19.89 -10.00 12.34
C LEU A 127 -20.46 -9.50 11.02
N ARG A 128 -21.71 -9.08 11.04
CA ARG A 128 -22.38 -8.44 9.88
C ARG A 128 -22.85 -7.05 10.27
N THR A 129 -22.60 -6.09 9.40
CA THR A 129 -22.94 -4.69 9.61
C THR A 129 -23.08 -3.97 8.26
N GLU A 130 -23.51 -2.72 8.27
CA GLU A 130 -23.54 -1.86 7.09
C GLU A 130 -22.32 -0.96 7.01
N HIS A 131 -21.73 -0.62 8.15
CA HIS A 131 -20.57 0.26 8.25
C HIS A 131 -19.51 -0.36 9.14
N LEU A 132 -18.30 -0.51 8.61
CA LEU A 132 -17.18 -1.03 9.37
C LEU A 132 -15.90 -0.31 8.96
N ASP A 133 -15.20 0.23 9.94
CA ASP A 133 -13.87 0.79 9.77
C ASP A 133 -12.85 -0.19 10.36
N TYR A 134 -11.87 -0.55 9.57
CA TYR A 134 -10.83 -1.50 9.96
C TYR A 134 -9.46 -0.87 9.87
N ASN A 135 -8.76 -0.82 11.00
CA ASN A 135 -7.37 -0.41 11.04
C ASN A 135 -6.48 -1.62 10.76
N THR A 136 -5.78 -1.59 9.62
CA THR A 136 -4.95 -2.72 9.17
C THR A 136 -3.64 -2.83 9.94
N LYS A 137 -3.15 -1.75 10.54
CA LYS A 137 -1.94 -1.76 11.35
C LYS A 137 -2.18 -2.42 12.71
N ASP A 138 -3.27 -2.03 13.37
CA ASP A 138 -3.60 -2.50 14.72
C ASP A 138 -4.55 -3.70 14.72
N SER A 139 -5.08 -4.08 13.55
CA SER A 139 -6.07 -5.13 13.37
C SER A 139 -7.33 -4.92 14.23
N VAL A 140 -7.80 -3.69 14.26
CA VAL A 140 -8.98 -3.28 15.05
C VAL A 140 -10.12 -2.90 14.12
N ALA A 141 -11.28 -3.52 14.35
CA ALA A 141 -12.52 -3.20 13.66
C ALA A 141 -13.44 -2.37 14.55
N VAL A 142 -13.96 -1.28 13.98
CA VAL A 142 -15.00 -0.46 14.60
C VAL A 142 -16.23 -0.48 13.69
N PHE A 143 -17.35 -0.87 14.22
CA PHE A 143 -18.60 -0.95 13.47
C PHE A 143 -19.67 -0.03 14.07
N PHE A 144 -20.48 0.52 13.19
CA PHE A 144 -21.50 1.52 13.54
C PHE A 144 -22.88 0.99 13.20
N ASN A 145 -23.84 1.17 14.12
CA ASN A 145 -25.25 0.81 13.92
C ASN A 145 -25.48 -0.60 13.41
N GLY A 146 -24.55 -1.45 13.69
CA GLY A 146 -24.69 -2.82 13.26
C GLY A 146 -25.60 -3.55 14.15
N GLY A 147 -25.79 -2.93 14.93
CA GLY A 147 -26.60 -3.48 15.87
C GLY A 147 -26.57 -4.91 15.88
#